data_37f40735f2c732fe1a128f5cda681f7f
#
_entry.id   37f40735f2c732fe1a128f5cda681f7f
#
_cell.length_a   1.000
_cell.length_b   1.000
_cell.length_c   1.000
_cell.angle_alpha   90.00
_cell.angle_beta   90.00
_cell.angle_gamma   90.00
#
_symmetry.space_group_name_H-M   'P 1'
#
loop_
_entity.id
_entity.type
_entity.pdbx_description
1 polymer ?
#
loop_
_entity_poly.entity_id
_entity_poly.type
_entity_poly.pdbx_seq_one_letter_code
_entity_poly.pdbx_strand_id
1 'polypeptide(L)'
;NPMGGCLWSFLPLLILIPLYAIIRQPIKYMMGINDVEILNQIAQVVDWNSIAVSNGWIKEAGEAFSNVGYNQLYLSSLITPENLEAVKAAVGEVGSRIFAVNFDFLGLVDLARIPTLKFWTVAGGFALFLLPVVSAGSSLVFSFISMKTNAVNQQAAQAGNNASMKSM
;
A
#
# COMPACT_ATOMS: atom_id res chain seq x y z
N ASN A 1 -18.81 29.00 9.49
CA ASN A 1 -18.31 28.66 8.13
C ASN A 1 -18.34 27.13 7.94
N PRO A 2 -19.38 26.57 7.29
CA PRO A 2 -19.46 25.11 7.07
C PRO A 2 -18.39 24.60 6.11
N MET A 3 -17.76 25.46 5.31
CA MET A 3 -16.70 25.09 4.37
C MET A 3 -15.38 24.66 5.05
N GLY A 4 -15.08 25.13 6.24
CA GLY A 4 -13.83 24.78 6.94
C GLY A 4 -13.76 23.31 7.35
N GLY A 5 -14.88 22.70 7.75
CA GLY A 5 -14.93 21.29 8.14
C GLY A 5 -14.75 20.31 6.96
N CYS A 6 -15.29 20.65 5.79
CA CYS A 6 -15.14 19.81 4.61
C CYS A 6 -13.71 19.79 4.07
N LEU A 7 -13.00 20.94 4.09
CA LEU A 7 -11.61 20.99 3.61
C LEU A 7 -10.67 20.10 4.43
N TRP A 8 -10.85 20.05 5.74
CA TRP A 8 -10.06 19.17 6.62
C TRP A 8 -10.32 17.69 6.37
N SER A 9 -11.53 17.33 5.94
CA SER A 9 -11.83 15.93 5.56
C SER A 9 -11.12 15.49 4.29
N PHE A 10 -10.72 16.41 3.40
CA PHE A 10 -9.98 16.11 2.17
C PHE A 10 -8.45 16.09 2.36
N LEU A 11 -7.94 16.59 3.49
CA LEU A 11 -6.49 16.62 3.76
C LEU A 11 -5.83 15.23 3.70
N PRO A 12 -6.42 14.17 4.27
CA PRO A 12 -5.85 12.82 4.13
C PRO A 12 -5.80 12.34 2.68
N LEU A 13 -6.78 12.69 1.87
CA LEU A 13 -6.82 12.32 0.44
C LEU A 13 -5.70 12.98 -0.34
N LEU A 14 -5.40 14.25 -0.04
CA LEU A 14 -4.34 15.02 -0.70
C LEU A 14 -2.95 14.45 -0.42
N ILE A 15 -2.74 13.83 0.75
CA ILE A 15 -1.52 13.12 1.11
C ILE A 15 -1.52 11.70 0.49
N LEU A 16 -2.68 11.05 0.46
CA LEU A 16 -2.81 9.67 -0.02
C LEU A 16 -2.50 9.52 -1.51
N ILE A 17 -2.89 10.49 -2.35
CA ILE A 17 -2.67 10.46 -3.80
C ILE A 17 -1.17 10.38 -4.16
N PRO A 18 -0.29 11.30 -3.69
CA PRO A 18 1.14 11.19 -3.97
C PRO A 18 1.78 9.97 -3.32
N LEU A 19 1.34 9.59 -2.11
CA LEU A 19 1.82 8.38 -1.45
C LEU A 19 1.51 7.12 -2.26
N TYR A 20 0.30 7.03 -2.81
CA TYR A 20 -0.08 5.94 -3.70
C TYR A 20 0.78 5.87 -4.96
N ALA A 21 1.11 7.03 -5.56
CA ALA A 21 1.99 7.09 -6.72
C ALA A 21 3.41 6.58 -6.40
N ILE A 22 3.95 6.94 -5.23
CA ILE A 22 5.27 6.48 -4.76
C ILE A 22 5.28 4.97 -4.55
N ILE A 23 4.27 4.43 -3.87
CA ILE A 23 4.16 2.98 -3.61
C ILE A 23 4.05 2.20 -4.93
N ARG A 24 3.26 2.71 -5.88
CA ARG A 24 3.03 2.04 -7.17
C ARG A 24 4.25 2.06 -8.09
N GLN A 25 5.09 3.09 -7.99
CA GLN A 25 6.27 3.28 -8.85
C GLN A 25 7.55 3.52 -8.02
N PRO A 26 7.99 2.56 -7.21
CA PRO A 26 9.11 2.75 -6.29
C PRO A 26 10.42 3.01 -7.01
N ILE A 27 10.69 2.38 -8.16
CA ILE A 27 11.91 2.57 -8.92
C ILE A 27 12.02 4.02 -9.42
N LYS A 28 10.90 4.60 -9.85
CA LYS A 28 10.83 5.99 -10.31
C LYS A 28 11.02 6.98 -9.16
N TYR A 29 10.24 6.83 -8.09
CA TYR A 29 10.18 7.85 -7.03
C TYR A 29 11.21 7.67 -5.93
N MET A 30 11.64 6.44 -5.64
CA MET A 30 12.63 6.16 -4.60
C MET A 30 14.05 6.08 -5.14
N MET A 31 14.23 5.53 -6.36
CA MET A 31 15.56 5.36 -6.99
C MET A 31 15.84 6.44 -8.05
N GLY A 32 14.83 7.23 -8.45
CA GLY A 32 14.98 8.29 -9.46
C GLY A 32 15.18 7.77 -10.88
N ILE A 33 14.77 6.54 -11.18
CA ILE A 33 14.92 5.88 -12.48
C ILE A 33 13.59 5.86 -13.20
N ASN A 34 13.49 6.59 -14.30
CA ASN A 34 12.27 6.65 -15.13
C ASN A 34 12.51 6.22 -16.58
N ASP A 35 13.73 5.86 -16.92
CA ASP A 35 14.11 5.42 -18.25
C ASP A 35 13.60 4.00 -18.50
N VAL A 36 12.83 3.83 -19.58
CA VAL A 36 12.24 2.54 -19.97
C VAL A 36 13.31 1.53 -20.36
N GLU A 37 14.42 1.99 -20.94
CA GLU A 37 15.53 1.11 -21.32
C GLU A 37 16.20 0.50 -20.09
N ILE A 38 16.42 1.31 -19.06
CA ILE A 38 16.97 0.84 -17.78
C ILE A 38 16.00 -0.13 -17.09
N LEU A 39 14.70 0.17 -17.12
CA LEU A 39 13.68 -0.75 -16.57
C LEU A 39 13.67 -2.08 -17.32
N ASN A 40 13.88 -2.08 -18.65
CA ASN A 40 14.01 -3.30 -19.44
C ASN A 40 15.26 -4.10 -19.07
N GLN A 41 16.39 -3.44 -18.87
CA GLN A 41 17.62 -4.11 -18.44
C GLN A 41 17.43 -4.79 -17.08
N ILE A 42 16.82 -4.11 -16.13
CA ILE A 42 16.47 -4.68 -14.82
C ILE A 42 15.55 -5.90 -15.01
N ALA A 43 14.50 -5.74 -15.83
CA ALA A 43 13.51 -6.78 -16.09
C ALA A 43 14.14 -8.05 -16.70
N GLN A 44 15.13 -7.90 -17.56
CA GLN A 44 15.87 -9.03 -18.14
C GLN A 44 16.70 -9.78 -17.09
N VAL A 45 17.39 -9.05 -16.21
CA VAL A 45 18.23 -9.68 -15.17
C VAL A 45 17.41 -10.49 -14.18
N VAL A 46 16.21 -10.01 -13.83
CA VAL A 46 15.34 -10.70 -12.87
C VAL A 46 14.36 -11.70 -13.50
N ASP A 47 14.48 -11.98 -14.81
CA ASP A 47 13.57 -12.87 -15.58
C ASP A 47 12.08 -12.46 -15.42
N TRP A 48 11.82 -11.16 -15.56
CA TRP A 48 10.51 -10.56 -15.40
C TRP A 48 9.41 -11.29 -16.16
N ASN A 49 9.61 -11.58 -17.45
CA ASN A 49 8.57 -12.14 -18.31
C ASN A 49 8.08 -13.50 -17.80
N SER A 50 9.01 -14.37 -17.44
CA SER A 50 8.71 -15.70 -16.90
C SER A 50 7.94 -15.62 -15.59
N ILE A 51 8.44 -14.81 -14.67
CA ILE A 51 7.89 -14.67 -13.32
C ILE A 51 6.54 -13.92 -13.35
N ALA A 52 6.41 -12.86 -14.14
CA ALA A 52 5.20 -12.06 -14.21
C ALA A 52 4.03 -12.83 -14.85
N VAL A 53 4.28 -13.65 -15.85
CA VAL A 53 3.25 -14.53 -16.45
C VAL A 53 2.84 -15.62 -15.45
N SER A 54 3.81 -16.28 -14.79
CA SER A 54 3.53 -17.34 -13.83
C SER A 54 2.73 -16.87 -12.62
N ASN A 55 2.95 -15.62 -12.19
CA ASN A 55 2.20 -15.00 -11.09
C ASN A 55 0.89 -14.32 -11.56
N GLY A 56 0.60 -14.29 -12.86
CA GLY A 56 -0.59 -13.64 -13.42
C GLY A 56 -0.57 -12.11 -13.32
N TRP A 57 0.60 -11.48 -13.18
CA TRP A 57 0.74 -10.02 -13.17
C TRP A 57 0.59 -9.43 -14.56
N ILE A 58 1.01 -10.18 -15.59
CA ILE A 58 0.79 -9.90 -17.00
C ILE A 58 0.16 -11.12 -17.66
N LYS A 59 -0.59 -10.91 -18.75
CA LYS A 59 -1.26 -12.00 -19.47
C LYS A 59 -0.33 -12.77 -20.38
N GLU A 60 0.57 -12.06 -21.05
CA GLU A 60 1.48 -12.59 -22.05
C GLU A 60 2.87 -11.97 -21.85
N ALA A 61 3.91 -12.74 -22.13
CA ALA A 61 5.27 -12.23 -22.14
C ALA A 61 5.42 -11.20 -23.27
N GLY A 62 5.97 -10.02 -22.95
CA GLY A 62 6.25 -8.97 -23.90
C GLY A 62 7.74 -8.92 -24.27
N GLU A 63 8.06 -8.28 -25.38
CA GLU A 63 9.47 -8.06 -25.76
C GLU A 63 10.15 -7.02 -24.85
N ALA A 64 9.36 -6.06 -24.36
CA ALA A 64 9.84 -4.97 -23.51
C ALA A 64 9.00 -4.83 -22.23
N PHE A 65 9.65 -4.36 -21.15
CA PHE A 65 8.98 -4.07 -19.90
C PHE A 65 7.95 -2.94 -20.07
N SER A 66 6.72 -3.19 -19.70
CA SER A 66 5.65 -2.19 -19.73
C SER A 66 5.41 -1.60 -18.34
N ASN A 67 5.65 -0.29 -18.20
CA ASN A 67 5.44 0.43 -16.95
C ASN A 67 3.96 0.79 -16.72
N VAL A 68 3.08 -0.22 -16.73
CA VAL A 68 1.64 -0.07 -16.57
C VAL A 68 1.19 -0.69 -15.24
N GLY A 69 0.16 -0.13 -14.64
CA GLY A 69 -0.42 -0.67 -13.41
C GLY A 69 0.57 -0.73 -12.27
N TYR A 70 0.77 -1.91 -11.71
CA TYR A 70 1.68 -2.21 -10.60
C TYR A 70 2.98 -2.88 -11.04
N ASN A 71 3.27 -2.94 -12.35
CA ASN A 71 4.42 -3.67 -12.86
C ASN A 71 5.75 -3.19 -12.26
N GLN A 72 5.90 -1.88 -12.02
CA GLN A 72 7.11 -1.34 -11.41
C GLN A 72 7.26 -1.73 -9.93
N LEU A 73 6.14 -1.86 -9.20
CA LEU A 73 6.13 -2.39 -7.84
C LEU A 73 6.57 -3.86 -7.83
N TYR A 74 5.99 -4.67 -8.70
CA TYR A 74 6.35 -6.09 -8.82
C TYR A 74 7.80 -6.26 -9.29
N LEU A 75 8.26 -5.46 -10.26
CA LEU A 75 9.65 -5.46 -10.69
C LEU A 75 10.60 -5.16 -9.52
N SER A 76 10.28 -4.16 -8.71
CA SER A 76 11.09 -3.81 -7.56
C SER A 76 11.11 -4.90 -6.47
N SER A 77 10.04 -5.68 -6.33
CA SER A 77 9.99 -6.81 -5.39
C SER A 77 10.85 -8.00 -5.82
N LEU A 78 11.19 -8.09 -7.10
CA LEU A 78 12.11 -9.10 -7.63
C LEU A 78 13.59 -8.71 -7.47
N ILE A 79 13.88 -7.46 -7.11
CA ILE A 79 15.24 -7.04 -6.78
C ILE A 79 15.53 -7.46 -5.33
N THR A 80 16.21 -8.57 -5.18
CA THR A 80 16.60 -9.16 -3.90
C THR A 80 18.07 -8.87 -3.59
N PRO A 81 18.53 -8.98 -2.33
CA PRO A 81 19.94 -8.82 -2.01
C PRO A 81 20.86 -9.74 -2.81
N GLU A 82 20.38 -10.94 -3.20
CA GLU A 82 21.14 -11.93 -3.95
C GLU A 82 21.41 -11.51 -5.41
N ASN A 83 20.44 -10.85 -6.05
CA ASN A 83 20.58 -10.42 -7.46
C ASN A 83 20.93 -8.94 -7.61
N LEU A 84 20.96 -8.18 -6.51
CA LEU A 84 21.20 -6.74 -6.52
C LEU A 84 22.47 -6.33 -7.27
N GLU A 85 23.57 -7.02 -7.04
CA GLU A 85 24.84 -6.70 -7.70
C GLU A 85 24.79 -6.98 -9.21
N ALA A 86 24.11 -8.05 -9.64
CA ALA A 86 23.89 -8.32 -11.06
C ALA A 86 23.00 -7.24 -11.72
N VAL A 87 21.96 -6.80 -11.02
CA VAL A 87 21.09 -5.69 -11.48
C VAL A 87 21.88 -4.40 -11.60
N LYS A 88 22.69 -4.04 -10.60
CA LYS A 88 23.54 -2.83 -10.64
C LYS A 88 24.53 -2.87 -11.81
N ALA A 89 25.17 -4.03 -12.03
CA ALA A 89 26.13 -4.19 -13.11
C ALA A 89 25.49 -4.04 -14.49
N ALA A 90 24.27 -4.51 -14.67
CA ALA A 90 23.53 -4.44 -15.93
C ALA A 90 23.15 -3.01 -16.34
N VAL A 91 22.88 -2.13 -15.37
CA VAL A 91 22.43 -0.74 -15.62
C VAL A 91 23.53 0.29 -15.52
N GLY A 92 24.79 -0.11 -15.29
CA GLY A 92 25.96 0.75 -15.29
C GLY A 92 25.93 1.85 -14.21
N GLU A 93 26.18 3.09 -14.58
CA GLU A 93 26.32 4.22 -13.63
C GLU A 93 25.09 4.44 -12.75
N VAL A 94 23.90 4.16 -13.29
CA VAL A 94 22.63 4.32 -12.56
C VAL A 94 22.46 3.26 -11.46
N GLY A 95 23.21 2.16 -11.56
CA GLY A 95 23.18 1.06 -10.59
C GLY A 95 23.47 1.48 -9.15
N SER A 96 24.25 2.54 -8.94
CA SER A 96 24.52 3.08 -7.61
C SER A 96 23.27 3.56 -6.86
N ARG A 97 22.18 3.86 -7.57
CA ARG A 97 20.90 4.30 -7.00
C ARG A 97 19.96 3.13 -6.70
N ILE A 98 20.25 1.92 -7.22
CA ILE A 98 19.40 0.74 -7.05
C ILE A 98 19.70 0.09 -5.72
N PHE A 99 18.62 -0.21 -5.00
CA PHE A 99 18.66 -0.96 -3.75
C PHE A 99 17.47 -1.92 -3.67
N ALA A 100 17.63 -3.02 -2.94
CA ALA A 100 16.54 -3.93 -2.68
C ALA A 100 15.55 -3.28 -1.71
N VAL A 101 14.29 -3.13 -2.15
CA VAL A 101 13.22 -2.62 -1.30
C VAL A 101 12.68 -3.77 -0.46
N ASN A 102 12.72 -3.63 0.85
CA ASN A 102 12.14 -4.63 1.74
C ASN A 102 10.62 -4.42 1.82
N PHE A 103 9.87 -5.33 1.24
CA PHE A 103 8.41 -5.37 1.32
C PHE A 103 7.89 -6.26 2.46
N ASP A 104 8.78 -6.94 3.17
CA ASP A 104 8.42 -7.77 4.32
C ASP A 104 8.07 -6.90 5.53
N PHE A 105 6.83 -6.96 5.94
CA PHE A 105 6.36 -6.33 7.16
C PHE A 105 6.39 -7.35 8.31
N LEU A 106 7.28 -7.15 9.25
CA LEU A 106 7.49 -8.00 10.44
C LEU A 106 7.82 -9.47 10.13
N GLY A 107 8.31 -9.78 8.94
CA GLY A 107 8.56 -11.16 8.51
C GLY A 107 7.30 -12.02 8.31
N LEU A 108 6.12 -11.39 8.34
CA LEU A 108 4.83 -12.07 8.27
C LEU A 108 4.04 -11.76 6.99
N VAL A 109 4.22 -10.56 6.45
CA VAL A 109 3.39 -10.06 5.35
C VAL A 109 4.26 -9.44 4.28
N ASP A 110 4.19 -9.98 3.07
CA ASP A 110 4.78 -9.38 1.88
C ASP A 110 3.82 -8.33 1.31
N LEU A 111 4.14 -7.06 1.50
CA LEU A 111 3.33 -5.91 1.07
C LEU A 111 3.31 -5.71 -0.45
N ALA A 112 4.18 -6.38 -1.21
CA ALA A 112 4.15 -6.37 -2.67
C ALA A 112 3.04 -7.26 -3.24
N ARG A 113 2.41 -8.10 -2.42
CA ARG A 113 1.35 -9.02 -2.85
C ARG A 113 -0.04 -8.44 -2.63
N ILE A 114 -0.95 -8.78 -3.55
CA ILE A 114 -2.36 -8.41 -3.43
C ILE A 114 -3.08 -9.47 -2.58
N PRO A 115 -3.84 -9.07 -1.53
CA PRO A 115 -4.64 -10.02 -0.76
C PRO A 115 -5.71 -10.65 -1.67
N THR A 116 -5.77 -11.98 -1.68
CA THR A 116 -6.75 -12.74 -2.45
C THR A 116 -7.70 -13.49 -1.53
N LEU A 117 -8.93 -13.71 -1.99
CA LEU A 117 -9.90 -14.50 -1.23
C LEU A 117 -9.47 -15.97 -1.07
N LYS A 118 -8.59 -16.45 -1.95
CA LYS A 118 -8.00 -17.79 -1.86
C LYS A 118 -6.70 -17.78 -1.02
N PHE A 119 -6.75 -17.17 0.15
CA PHE A 119 -5.58 -16.95 1.03
C PHE A 119 -4.90 -18.26 1.49
N TRP A 120 -5.60 -19.40 1.43
CA TRP A 120 -5.05 -20.71 1.79
C TRP A 120 -4.13 -21.33 0.72
N THR A 121 -4.14 -20.81 -0.49
CA THR A 121 -3.34 -21.36 -1.60
C THR A 121 -1.96 -20.72 -1.74
N VAL A 122 -1.71 -19.62 -1.04
CA VAL A 122 -0.49 -18.82 -1.17
C VAL A 122 0.23 -18.74 0.18
N ALA A 123 1.53 -19.01 0.20
CA ALA A 123 2.35 -18.84 1.41
C ALA A 123 2.27 -17.38 1.90
N GLY A 124 1.94 -17.19 3.18
CA GLY A 124 1.73 -15.86 3.76
C GLY A 124 0.38 -15.20 3.42
N GLY A 125 -0.47 -15.83 2.61
CA GLY A 125 -1.77 -15.28 2.22
C GLY A 125 -2.73 -15.07 3.39
N PHE A 126 -2.63 -15.90 4.43
CA PHE A 126 -3.43 -15.74 5.65
C PHE A 126 -3.11 -14.43 6.37
N ALA A 127 -1.83 -14.08 6.48
CA ALA A 127 -1.40 -12.83 7.11
C ALA A 127 -1.86 -11.60 6.30
N LEU A 128 -1.79 -11.66 4.97
CA LEU A 128 -2.33 -10.64 4.07
C LEU A 128 -3.85 -10.46 4.22
N PHE A 129 -4.58 -11.56 4.35
CA PHE A 129 -6.03 -11.51 4.56
C PHE A 129 -6.40 -10.96 5.94
N LEU A 130 -5.56 -11.19 6.94
CA LEU A 130 -5.78 -10.69 8.30
C LEU A 130 -5.73 -9.15 8.37
N LEU A 131 -4.95 -8.47 7.51
CA LEU A 131 -4.85 -7.00 7.49
C LEU A 131 -6.21 -6.31 7.27
N PRO A 132 -6.99 -6.61 6.20
CA PRO A 132 -8.30 -6.00 6.02
C PRO A 132 -9.29 -6.40 7.12
N VAL A 133 -9.21 -7.63 7.65
CA VAL A 133 -10.07 -8.08 8.76
C VAL A 133 -9.79 -7.29 10.04
N VAL A 134 -8.54 -7.10 10.41
CA VAL A 134 -8.15 -6.30 11.58
C VAL A 134 -8.54 -4.82 11.37
N SER A 135 -8.35 -4.28 10.18
CA SER A 135 -8.74 -2.91 9.85
C SER A 135 -10.26 -2.71 9.95
N ALA A 136 -11.05 -3.61 9.38
CA ALA A 136 -12.52 -3.56 9.49
C ALA A 136 -12.98 -3.74 10.94
N GLY A 137 -12.38 -4.70 11.66
CA GLY A 137 -12.68 -4.95 13.07
C GLY A 137 -12.39 -3.73 13.96
N SER A 138 -11.24 -3.09 13.79
CA SER A 138 -10.89 -1.88 14.53
C SER A 138 -11.86 -0.72 14.24
N SER A 139 -12.28 -0.56 12.99
CA SER A 139 -13.27 0.45 12.58
C SER A 139 -14.64 0.21 13.23
N LEU A 140 -15.08 -1.06 13.31
CA LEU A 140 -16.32 -1.42 13.99
C LEU A 140 -16.23 -1.14 15.50
N VAL A 141 -15.13 -1.53 16.15
CA VAL A 141 -14.91 -1.24 17.58
C VAL A 141 -14.91 0.26 17.84
N PHE A 142 -14.21 1.04 17.01
CA PHE A 142 -14.20 2.50 17.14
C PHE A 142 -15.59 3.09 16.96
N SER A 143 -16.35 2.63 15.97
CA SER A 143 -17.74 3.06 15.74
C SER A 143 -18.64 2.75 16.94
N PHE A 144 -18.48 1.57 17.53
CA PHE A 144 -19.24 1.14 18.71
C PHE A 144 -18.94 2.00 19.95
N ILE A 145 -17.64 2.31 20.17
CA ILE A 145 -17.21 3.20 21.26
C ILE A 145 -17.78 4.60 21.04
N SER A 146 -17.68 5.15 19.83
CA SER A 146 -18.21 6.46 19.49
C SER A 146 -19.72 6.56 19.71
N MET A 147 -20.48 5.55 19.32
CA MET A 147 -21.94 5.53 19.57
C MET A 147 -22.27 5.53 21.06
N LYS A 148 -21.57 4.72 21.87
CA LYS A 148 -21.77 4.71 23.32
C LYS A 148 -21.41 6.05 23.95
N THR A 149 -20.30 6.65 23.56
CA THR A 149 -19.85 7.93 24.11
C THR A 149 -20.82 9.05 23.75
N ASN A 150 -21.32 9.09 22.51
CA ASN A 150 -22.33 10.06 22.09
C ASN A 150 -23.66 9.88 22.83
N ALA A 151 -24.10 8.66 23.07
CA ALA A 151 -25.31 8.37 23.85
C ALA A 151 -25.18 8.87 25.30
N VAL A 152 -24.03 8.64 25.94
CA VAL A 152 -23.75 9.12 27.30
C VAL A 152 -23.72 10.64 27.34
N ASN A 153 -23.10 11.31 26.38
CA ASN A 153 -23.05 12.78 26.30
C ASN A 153 -24.44 13.40 26.08
N GLN A 154 -25.29 12.77 25.28
CA GLN A 154 -26.68 13.23 25.10
C GLN A 154 -27.51 13.09 26.38
N GLN A 155 -27.34 11.96 27.09
CA GLN A 155 -28.03 11.77 28.38
C GLN A 155 -27.56 12.76 29.44
N ALA A 156 -26.28 13.07 29.51
CA ALA A 156 -25.71 14.06 30.39
C ALA A 156 -26.25 15.49 30.09
N ALA A 157 -26.35 15.82 28.80
CA ALA A 157 -26.90 17.11 28.36
C ALA A 157 -28.39 17.26 28.71
N GLN A 158 -29.19 16.19 28.57
CA GLN A 158 -30.60 16.18 28.96
C GLN A 158 -30.80 16.26 30.47
N ALA A 159 -29.98 15.58 31.25
CA ALA A 159 -29.99 15.64 32.71
C ALA A 159 -29.66 17.06 33.23
N GLY A 160 -28.69 17.72 32.59
CA GLY A 160 -28.34 19.13 32.92
C GLY A 160 -29.48 20.11 32.65
N ASN A 161 -30.16 19.98 31.51
CA ASN A 161 -31.31 20.82 31.17
C ASN A 161 -32.50 20.60 32.09
N ASN A 162 -32.77 19.36 32.51
CA ASN A 162 -33.87 19.06 33.44
C ASN A 162 -33.59 19.59 34.87
N ALA A 163 -32.31 19.61 35.29
CA ALA A 163 -31.92 20.19 36.56
C ALA A 163 -32.10 21.74 36.60
N SER A 164 -31.78 22.37 35.48
CA SER A 164 -31.96 23.83 35.32
C SER A 164 -33.44 24.27 35.33
N MET A 165 -34.33 23.46 34.76
CA MET A 165 -35.77 23.73 34.75
C MET A 165 -36.45 23.51 36.11
N LYS A 166 -35.85 22.76 37.02
CA LYS A 166 -36.42 22.46 38.35
C LYS A 166 -36.00 23.50 39.40
N SER A 167 -35.09 24.42 39.07
CA SER A 167 -34.58 25.49 39.95
C SER A 167 -35.17 26.84 39.64
N MET A 168 -36.13 26.98 38.73
CA MET A 168 -37.03 28.12 38.52
C MET A 168 -38.40 27.85 39.11
#